data_cf25eaface79dfbf4b5516cc20437b0f
#
_entry.id   cf25eaface79dfbf4b5516cc20437b0f
#
_cell.length_a   1.000
_cell.length_b   1.000
_cell.length_c   1.000
_cell.angle_alpha   90.00
_cell.angle_beta   90.00
_cell.angle_gamma   90.00
#
_symmetry.space_group_name_H-M   'P 1'
#
loop_
_entity.id
_entity.type
_entity.pdbx_description
1 polymer ?
#
loop_
_entity_poly.entity_id
_entity_poly.type
_entity_poly.pdbx_seq_one_letter_code
_entity_poly.pdbx_strand_id
1 'polypeptide(L)'
;FFLDDCAQGEAVIGKCSDYMQFKEAETEMYPAFGNNEMRLDWMKKLSDAQIVLPRLIHATAYVSPTAEVGAGTVVLPLAIINTDCRIQSGCIINCGSIVDHGCVIEEGVHISPGTVIKAENRIPRATKIEAGEVVPLRAYPL
;
A
#
# COMPACT_ATOMS: atom_id res chain seq x y z
N PHE A 1 3.75 -13.19 12.32
CA PHE A 1 5.02 -12.84 12.99
C PHE A 1 5.58 -11.58 12.36
N PHE A 2 6.47 -10.90 13.10
CA PHE A 2 7.08 -9.65 12.65
C PHE A 2 8.61 -9.75 12.71
N LEU A 3 9.26 -9.05 11.78
CA LEU A 3 10.67 -8.68 11.86
C LEU A 3 10.74 -7.19 12.16
N ASP A 4 11.42 -6.79 13.21
CA ASP A 4 11.49 -5.39 13.63
C ASP A 4 12.84 -5.09 14.28
N ASP A 5 13.45 -3.96 13.96
CA ASP A 5 14.78 -3.58 14.46
C ASP A 5 14.72 -2.96 15.86
N CYS A 6 13.55 -2.50 16.31
CA CYS A 6 13.34 -1.76 17.55
C CYS A 6 12.35 -2.42 18.51
N ALA A 7 11.25 -2.96 17.99
CA ALA A 7 10.21 -3.57 18.82
C ALA A 7 10.66 -4.89 19.44
N GLN A 8 10.05 -5.22 20.59
CA GLN A 8 10.25 -6.48 21.29
C GLN A 8 8.88 -7.09 21.65
N GLY A 9 8.80 -8.39 21.74
CA GLY A 9 7.58 -9.12 22.10
C GLY A 9 7.53 -10.50 21.48
N GLU A 10 6.61 -11.35 21.92
CA GLU A 10 6.49 -12.74 21.47
C GLU A 10 6.21 -12.88 19.95
N ALA A 11 5.63 -11.87 19.33
CA ALA A 11 5.36 -11.88 17.88
C ALA A 11 6.55 -11.41 17.04
N VAL A 12 7.60 -10.82 17.65
CA VAL A 12 8.82 -10.38 16.97
C VAL A 12 9.85 -11.51 17.02
N ILE A 13 10.15 -12.05 15.85
CA ILE A 13 10.98 -13.26 15.70
C ILE A 13 12.42 -12.96 15.23
N GLY A 14 12.73 -11.71 14.92
CA GLY A 14 14.07 -11.28 14.49
C GLY A 14 14.10 -9.84 14.02
N LYS A 15 15.27 -9.43 13.54
CA LYS A 15 15.47 -8.10 12.92
C LYS A 15 15.03 -8.12 11.46
N CYS A 16 14.77 -6.95 10.91
CA CYS A 16 14.45 -6.81 9.47
C CYS A 16 15.55 -7.43 8.58
N SER A 17 16.84 -7.32 8.98
CA SER A 17 17.97 -7.93 8.26
C SER A 17 17.92 -9.45 8.17
N ASP A 18 17.18 -10.12 9.06
CA ASP A 18 17.13 -11.58 9.17
C ASP A 18 16.11 -12.21 8.22
N TYR A 19 15.42 -11.41 7.39
CA TYR A 19 14.31 -11.85 6.54
C TYR A 19 14.61 -13.11 5.70
N MET A 20 15.85 -13.27 5.23
CA MET A 20 16.26 -14.43 4.44
C MET A 20 16.25 -15.74 5.23
N GLN A 21 16.39 -15.67 6.56
CA GLN A 21 16.38 -16.88 7.43
C GLN A 21 14.96 -17.47 7.53
N PHE A 22 13.93 -16.65 7.22
CA PHE A 22 12.52 -17.03 7.28
C PHE A 22 11.92 -17.28 5.90
N LYS A 23 12.76 -17.31 4.85
CA LYS A 23 12.31 -17.58 3.49
C LYS A 23 12.11 -19.09 3.28
N GLU A 24 10.87 -19.47 3.01
CA GLU A 24 10.45 -20.79 2.56
C GLU A 24 9.71 -20.68 1.21
N ALA A 25 9.30 -21.81 0.62
CA ALA A 25 8.72 -21.86 -0.73
C ALA A 25 7.46 -20.99 -0.90
N GLU A 26 6.65 -20.87 0.15
CA GLU A 26 5.37 -20.12 0.13
C GLU A 26 5.37 -18.92 1.08
N THR A 27 6.55 -18.43 1.47
CA THR A 27 6.64 -17.28 2.37
C THR A 27 6.15 -16.00 1.69
N GLU A 28 5.21 -15.34 2.33
CA GLU A 28 4.77 -14.00 1.99
C GLU A 28 5.30 -13.00 3.02
N MET A 29 5.81 -11.85 2.56
CA MET A 29 6.25 -10.77 3.44
C MET A 29 5.69 -9.43 2.98
N TYR A 30 5.21 -8.64 3.92
CA TYR A 30 4.73 -7.29 3.69
C TYR A 30 5.63 -6.28 4.41
N PRO A 31 6.21 -5.30 3.69
CA PRO A 31 7.05 -4.26 4.29
C PRO A 31 6.18 -3.16 4.93
N ALA A 32 5.88 -3.28 6.21
CA ALA A 32 4.97 -2.41 6.96
C ALA A 32 5.61 -1.05 7.35
N PHE A 33 6.29 -0.38 6.42
CA PHE A 33 6.92 0.92 6.67
C PHE A 33 6.00 2.06 6.25
N GLY A 34 5.78 3.03 7.15
CA GLY A 34 5.03 4.26 6.85
C GLY A 34 5.80 5.22 5.92
N ASN A 35 7.14 5.16 5.91
CA ASN A 35 7.96 5.90 4.96
C ASN A 35 7.88 5.24 3.57
N ASN A 36 7.47 6.02 2.56
CA ASN A 36 7.18 5.52 1.23
C ASN A 36 8.42 4.96 0.50
N GLU A 37 9.54 5.67 0.56
CA GLU A 37 10.78 5.23 -0.10
C GLU A 37 11.35 3.98 0.59
N MET A 38 11.39 3.96 1.92
CA MET A 38 11.84 2.78 2.67
C MET A 38 10.97 1.55 2.36
N ARG A 39 9.65 1.74 2.25
CA ARG A 39 8.73 0.66 1.88
C ARG A 39 9.03 0.13 0.48
N LEU A 40 9.26 1.01 -0.50
CA LEU A 40 9.62 0.62 -1.87
C LEU A 40 10.98 -0.09 -1.95
N ASP A 41 11.97 0.38 -1.21
CA ASP A 41 13.29 -0.26 -1.13
C ASP A 41 13.19 -1.69 -0.58
N TRP A 42 12.37 -1.88 0.46
CA TRP A 42 12.12 -3.21 1.02
C TRP A 42 11.31 -4.09 0.06
N MET A 43 10.33 -3.55 -0.64
CA MET A 43 9.61 -4.29 -1.68
C MET A 43 10.56 -4.80 -2.76
N LYS A 44 11.49 -3.94 -3.20
CA LYS A 44 12.51 -4.36 -4.17
C LYS A 44 13.38 -5.49 -3.61
N LYS A 45 13.89 -5.39 -2.38
CA LYS A 45 14.69 -6.44 -1.74
C LYS A 45 13.95 -7.77 -1.67
N LEU A 46 12.67 -7.74 -1.25
CA LEU A 46 11.85 -8.94 -1.14
C LEU A 46 11.57 -9.56 -2.53
N SER A 47 11.28 -8.72 -3.52
CA SER A 47 11.07 -9.17 -4.90
C SER A 47 12.34 -9.77 -5.51
N ASP A 48 13.50 -9.12 -5.34
CA ASP A 48 14.79 -9.65 -5.81
C ASP A 48 15.13 -11.00 -5.14
N ALA A 49 14.69 -11.18 -3.90
CA ALA A 49 14.78 -12.45 -3.18
C ALA A 49 13.68 -13.46 -3.56
N GLN A 50 12.83 -13.17 -4.51
CA GLN A 50 11.69 -14.00 -4.92
C GLN A 50 10.73 -14.35 -3.77
N ILE A 51 10.55 -13.42 -2.83
CA ILE A 51 9.55 -13.53 -1.76
C ILE A 51 8.26 -12.86 -2.25
N VAL A 52 7.14 -13.52 -2.04
CA VAL A 52 5.83 -13.04 -2.48
C VAL A 52 5.41 -11.81 -1.68
N LEU A 53 4.98 -10.78 -2.38
CA LEU A 53 4.44 -9.54 -1.81
C LEU A 53 2.91 -9.62 -1.84
N PRO A 54 2.24 -9.89 -0.71
CA PRO A 54 0.78 -10.03 -0.68
C PRO A 54 0.08 -8.69 -0.91
N ARG A 55 -1.14 -8.75 -1.41
CA ARG A 55 -2.11 -7.65 -1.34
C ARG A 55 -2.95 -7.85 -0.09
N LEU A 56 -2.93 -6.87 0.79
CA LEU A 56 -3.67 -6.93 2.06
C LEU A 56 -4.91 -6.04 1.97
N ILE A 57 -6.07 -6.64 1.76
CA ILE A 57 -7.33 -5.91 1.63
C ILE A 57 -8.22 -6.27 2.82
N HIS A 58 -8.54 -5.26 3.64
CA HIS A 58 -9.39 -5.46 4.81
C HIS A 58 -10.82 -5.82 4.38
N ALA A 59 -11.48 -6.72 5.12
CA ALA A 59 -12.81 -7.23 4.79
C ALA A 59 -13.92 -6.16 4.72
N THR A 60 -13.73 -5.00 5.36
CA THR A 60 -14.65 -3.85 5.30
C THR A 60 -14.29 -2.82 4.25
N ALA A 61 -13.18 -3.00 3.53
CA ALA A 61 -12.84 -2.15 2.39
C ALA A 61 -13.71 -2.52 1.17
N TYR A 62 -14.05 -1.52 0.38
CA TYR A 62 -14.69 -1.74 -0.92
C TYR A 62 -13.65 -1.53 -2.03
N VAL A 63 -13.49 -2.52 -2.87
CA VAL A 63 -12.68 -2.43 -4.10
C VAL A 63 -13.59 -2.80 -5.27
N SER A 64 -13.75 -1.88 -6.20
CA SER A 64 -14.56 -2.13 -7.40
C SER A 64 -14.03 -3.34 -8.18
N PRO A 65 -14.91 -4.20 -8.74
CA PRO A 65 -14.47 -5.32 -9.58
C PRO A 65 -13.63 -4.92 -10.81
N THR A 66 -13.73 -3.67 -11.25
CA THR A 66 -12.94 -3.14 -12.39
C THR A 66 -11.66 -2.43 -11.96
N ALA A 67 -11.43 -2.29 -10.64
CA ALA A 67 -10.20 -1.69 -10.13
C ALA A 67 -9.08 -2.72 -10.05
N GLU A 68 -7.87 -2.26 -10.33
CA GLU A 68 -6.65 -3.05 -10.23
C GLU A 68 -5.84 -2.63 -8.98
N VAL A 69 -5.37 -3.60 -8.20
CA VAL A 69 -4.54 -3.35 -7.02
C VAL A 69 -3.23 -4.11 -7.15
N GLY A 70 -2.12 -3.41 -7.07
CA GLY A 70 -0.77 -3.95 -7.22
C GLY A 70 -0.26 -4.71 -5.99
N ALA A 71 0.76 -5.53 -6.18
CA ALA A 71 1.43 -6.31 -5.13
C ALA A 71 2.00 -5.41 -4.02
N GLY A 72 2.03 -5.91 -2.79
CA GLY A 72 2.56 -5.18 -1.63
C GLY A 72 1.71 -3.95 -1.25
N THR A 73 0.51 -3.81 -1.79
CA THR A 73 -0.43 -2.74 -1.42
C THR A 73 -1.33 -3.18 -0.28
N VAL A 74 -1.58 -2.27 0.66
CA VAL A 74 -2.57 -2.47 1.73
C VAL A 74 -3.75 -1.53 1.55
N VAL A 75 -4.96 -2.08 1.66
CA VAL A 75 -6.24 -1.36 1.66
C VAL A 75 -6.89 -1.57 3.02
N LEU A 76 -6.91 -0.53 3.83
CA LEU A 76 -7.28 -0.57 5.24
C LEU A 76 -8.80 -0.45 5.46
N PRO A 77 -9.28 -0.63 6.70
CA PRO A 77 -10.72 -0.64 7.00
C PRO A 77 -11.48 0.55 6.44
N LEU A 78 -12.65 0.29 5.85
CA LEU A 78 -13.58 1.28 5.31
C LEU A 78 -13.02 2.14 4.16
N ALA A 79 -11.86 1.80 3.62
CA ALA A 79 -11.35 2.45 2.41
C ALA A 79 -12.20 2.05 1.19
N ILE A 80 -12.35 2.98 0.24
CA ILE A 80 -13.12 2.79 -0.99
C ILE A 80 -12.21 3.03 -2.18
N ILE A 81 -12.11 2.05 -3.08
CA ILE A 81 -11.48 2.16 -4.39
C ILE A 81 -12.57 1.96 -5.44
N ASN A 82 -12.90 3.02 -6.17
CA ASN A 82 -14.00 3.04 -7.11
C ASN A 82 -13.62 2.48 -8.50
N THR A 83 -14.54 2.54 -9.45
CA THR A 83 -14.41 1.92 -10.78
C THR A 83 -13.21 2.42 -11.56
N ASP A 84 -12.59 1.50 -12.32
CA ASP A 84 -11.49 1.77 -13.27
C ASP A 84 -10.26 2.46 -12.65
N CYS A 85 -10.09 2.33 -11.33
CA CYS A 85 -8.88 2.78 -10.65
C CYS A 85 -7.73 1.80 -10.86
N ARG A 86 -6.51 2.34 -10.98
CA ARG A 86 -5.28 1.57 -11.00
C ARG A 86 -4.42 1.97 -9.81
N ILE A 87 -4.38 1.11 -8.81
CA ILE A 87 -3.50 1.27 -7.65
C ILE A 87 -2.26 0.44 -7.91
N GLN A 88 -1.11 1.10 -8.08
CA GLN A 88 0.15 0.41 -8.33
C GLN A 88 0.70 -0.24 -7.06
N SER A 89 1.89 -0.83 -7.17
CA SER A 89 2.49 -1.63 -6.10
C SER A 89 2.90 -0.78 -4.90
N GLY A 90 2.83 -1.38 -3.70
CA GLY A 90 3.35 -0.78 -2.47
C GLY A 90 2.58 0.42 -1.92
N CYS A 91 1.36 0.63 -2.37
CA CYS A 91 0.54 1.73 -1.87
C CYS A 91 -0.06 1.43 -0.49
N ILE A 92 -0.36 2.49 0.25
CA ILE A 92 -1.20 2.45 1.44
C ILE A 92 -2.47 3.25 1.14
N ILE A 93 -3.61 2.57 1.10
CA ILE A 93 -4.94 3.18 1.01
C ILE A 93 -5.54 3.09 2.41
N ASN A 94 -5.40 4.17 3.18
CA ASN A 94 -5.60 4.14 4.63
C ASN A 94 -7.08 4.20 5.02
N CYS A 95 -7.37 4.00 6.31
CA CYS A 95 -8.73 3.86 6.84
C CYS A 95 -9.68 4.98 6.39
N GLY A 96 -10.84 4.60 5.86
CA GLY A 96 -11.89 5.52 5.46
C GLY A 96 -11.53 6.46 4.30
N SER A 97 -10.40 6.25 3.63
CA SER A 97 -10.05 7.04 2.44
C SER A 97 -10.88 6.62 1.23
N ILE A 98 -11.10 7.55 0.30
CA ILE A 98 -11.88 7.34 -0.92
C ILE A 98 -11.02 7.68 -2.13
N VAL A 99 -10.84 6.73 -3.02
CA VAL A 99 -10.26 6.93 -4.35
C VAL A 99 -11.40 6.80 -5.36
N ASP A 100 -11.80 7.92 -5.93
CA ASP A 100 -12.91 7.98 -6.88
C ASP A 100 -12.50 7.43 -8.25
N HIS A 101 -13.46 7.24 -9.16
CA HIS A 101 -13.31 6.50 -10.41
C HIS A 101 -12.19 7.04 -11.32
N GLY A 102 -11.59 6.14 -12.10
CA GLY A 102 -10.62 6.46 -13.13
C GLY A 102 -9.30 7.04 -12.61
N CYS A 103 -8.99 6.89 -11.33
CA CYS A 103 -7.74 7.37 -10.75
C CYS A 103 -6.59 6.40 -11.00
N VAL A 104 -5.38 6.95 -11.15
CA VAL A 104 -4.11 6.20 -11.13
C VAL A 104 -3.34 6.62 -9.88
N ILE A 105 -3.09 5.67 -9.00
CA ILE A 105 -2.26 5.86 -7.81
C ILE A 105 -0.95 5.15 -8.05
N GLU A 106 0.13 5.93 -8.24
CA GLU A 106 1.43 5.37 -8.60
C GLU A 106 2.12 4.66 -7.43
N GLU A 107 3.24 4.00 -7.71
CA GLU A 107 3.94 3.13 -6.76
C GLU A 107 4.28 3.85 -5.44
N GLY A 108 4.07 3.14 -4.35
CA GLY A 108 4.47 3.59 -3.01
C GLY A 108 3.69 4.79 -2.47
N VAL A 109 2.61 5.20 -3.12
CA VAL A 109 1.77 6.31 -2.63
C VAL A 109 1.11 5.94 -1.31
N HIS A 110 1.00 6.93 -0.41
CA HIS A 110 0.26 6.81 0.83
C HIS A 110 -0.93 7.79 0.82
N ILE A 111 -2.13 7.27 0.65
CA ILE A 111 -3.37 8.00 0.85
C ILE A 111 -3.73 7.89 2.32
N SER A 112 -3.56 8.96 3.09
CA SER A 112 -3.73 8.95 4.56
C SER A 112 -5.21 8.83 4.98
N PRO A 113 -5.51 8.60 6.28
CA PRO A 113 -6.88 8.35 6.75
C PRO A 113 -7.87 9.46 6.36
N GLY A 114 -9.06 9.07 5.93
CA GLY A 114 -10.16 9.99 5.61
C GLY A 114 -9.92 10.92 4.41
N THR A 115 -8.90 10.67 3.61
CA THR A 115 -8.59 11.43 2.39
C THR A 115 -9.59 11.12 1.29
N VAL A 116 -9.93 12.11 0.46
CA VAL A 116 -10.75 11.94 -0.74
C VAL A 116 -9.96 12.35 -1.98
N ILE A 117 -9.67 11.39 -2.85
CA ILE A 117 -9.12 11.65 -4.18
C ILE A 117 -10.29 11.67 -5.17
N LYS A 118 -10.64 12.87 -5.68
CA LYS A 118 -11.69 12.98 -6.70
C LYS A 118 -11.25 12.36 -8.02
N ALA A 119 -12.21 12.07 -8.87
CA ALA A 119 -12.02 11.30 -10.11
C ALA A 119 -10.89 11.81 -11.03
N GLU A 120 -10.37 10.89 -11.83
CA GLU A 120 -9.44 11.16 -12.93
C GLU A 120 -8.15 11.90 -12.50
N ASN A 121 -7.63 11.55 -11.33
CA ASN A 121 -6.34 12.02 -10.83
C ASN A 121 -5.26 10.95 -11.00
N ARG A 122 -4.05 11.37 -11.35
CA ARG A 122 -2.83 10.56 -11.28
C ARG A 122 -1.97 11.04 -10.13
N ILE A 123 -1.97 10.36 -9.00
CA ILE A 123 -1.13 10.71 -7.84
C ILE A 123 0.29 10.17 -8.09
N PRO A 124 1.31 11.04 -8.14
CA PRO A 124 2.68 10.65 -8.49
C PRO A 124 3.30 9.71 -7.46
N ARG A 125 4.28 8.90 -7.94
CA ARG A 125 5.05 7.93 -7.16
C ARG A 125 5.52 8.50 -5.82
N ALA A 126 5.43 7.66 -4.78
CA ALA A 126 5.89 7.94 -3.42
C ALA A 126 5.30 9.20 -2.76
N THR A 127 4.24 9.78 -3.35
CA THR A 127 3.53 10.91 -2.74
C THR A 127 2.80 10.46 -1.48
N LYS A 128 2.76 11.31 -0.47
CA LYS A 128 1.85 11.18 0.68
C LYS A 128 0.82 12.30 0.62
N ILE A 129 -0.46 11.92 0.60
CA ILE A 129 -1.58 12.86 0.75
C ILE A 129 -1.98 12.86 2.22
N GLU A 130 -2.05 14.03 2.84
CA GLU A 130 -2.26 14.14 4.28
C GLU A 130 -3.70 13.78 4.70
N ALA A 131 -3.86 13.42 5.97
CA ALA A 131 -5.14 12.96 6.50
C ALA A 131 -6.25 14.01 6.33
N GLY A 132 -7.43 13.56 5.88
CA GLY A 132 -8.59 14.40 5.66
C GLY A 132 -8.49 15.35 4.46
N GLU A 133 -7.41 15.30 3.69
CA GLU A 133 -7.26 16.13 2.50
C GLU A 133 -8.25 15.73 1.40
N VAL A 134 -8.72 16.71 0.65
CA VAL A 134 -9.54 16.50 -0.55
C VAL A 134 -8.75 16.95 -1.77
N VAL A 135 -8.31 16.01 -2.59
CA VAL A 135 -7.69 16.29 -3.89
C VAL A 135 -8.79 16.60 -4.92
N PRO A 136 -8.82 17.81 -5.49
CA PRO A 136 -9.86 18.19 -6.43
C PRO A 136 -9.85 17.36 -7.71
N LEU A 137 -10.97 17.36 -8.43
CA LEU A 137 -11.11 16.71 -9.74
C LEU A 137 -10.00 17.18 -10.69
N ARG A 138 -9.27 16.21 -11.27
CA ARG A 138 -8.19 16.45 -12.24
C ARG A 138 -7.12 17.44 -11.75
N ALA A 139 -6.87 17.52 -10.44
CA ALA A 139 -5.77 18.34 -9.91
C ALA A 139 -4.40 17.81 -10.36
N TYR A 140 -4.31 16.51 -10.56
CA TYR A 140 -3.17 15.80 -11.15
C TYR A 140 -3.67 15.07 -12.41
N PRO A 141 -3.60 15.68 -13.60
CA PRO A 141 -4.14 15.09 -14.83
C PRO A 141 -3.50 13.73 -15.18
N LEU A 142 -4.27 12.87 -15.85
CA LEU A 142 -3.84 11.55 -16.32
C LEU A 142 -2.78 11.64 -17.43
#